data_1c3262f86d9801b5ad92ad929d57ebab
#
_entry.id   1c3262f86d9801b5ad92ad929d57ebab
#
_cell.length_a   1.000
_cell.length_b   1.000
_cell.length_c   1.000
_cell.angle_alpha   90.00
_cell.angle_beta   90.00
_cell.angle_gamma   90.00
#
_symmetry.space_group_name_H-M   'P 1'
#
loop_
_entity.id
_entity.type
_entity.pdbx_description
1 polymer ?
#
loop_
_entity_poly.entity_id
_entity_poly.type
_entity_poly.pdbx_seq_one_letter_code
_entity_poly.pdbx_strand_id
1 'polypeptide(L)'
;MSKSYWIWYPGDFELYHGMKQNFSRVERGFGWPAFWKSEGFRNRVAFRRTYHLEEETSFTVYSNAIGHVLAGEKKYPFGKKITCGPGEVAITVHADCIEAFPCIYIEGDVICSDTGWMAEDYEKDPQPAGKSKYFTRPEQNPTVWEYSEKVYEPVSVTEYNGGTLYEFETELNAVLEAKFKNGFQPVLICCGESREEAIDTVNCYYSWQPDKETGKCPCCAVRFAYIPDCKPGEVILRANHQYVDIPVKAAFHCGEERLNQIWSVAEHTFRLCSGIFFIDGVKRDKWIWSGDAYQSFFVNRYLMADAEIDQRTILALRGNDPMTRHINTIVDYSLLWLLGVDYHNEGYGDRDFLELVYPKMVSLMGFCNGRREEHGFLIGKEKDWVYIDWADMDKDGPLCAEQMLYAACFRVMAEISKQLGKDGNVYRQEYEKLTAAIEKFFWDEEKGAYIDSFTSGKRNVTRHANIFAILFDIADKQKQEKILTNVLENDEIPAITTPYFNFFELDVLCQMGKLTEVLDKIRSYWGGMLDLGAVTFWEEYDPSVPKEEQYDMYGDHFGKSLCHAW
;
A
#
# COMPACT_ATOMS: atom_id res chain seq x y z
N MET A 1 31.83 -6.55 3.18
CA MET A 1 30.44 -6.39 3.66
C MET A 1 29.90 -7.79 3.82
N SER A 2 29.24 -8.11 4.94
CA SER A 2 28.57 -9.39 5.15
C SER A 2 27.59 -9.62 4.01
N LYS A 3 27.58 -10.82 3.44
CA LYS A 3 26.58 -11.25 2.45
C LYS A 3 25.30 -11.78 3.12
N SER A 4 25.26 -11.79 4.46
CA SER A 4 24.18 -12.36 5.25
C SER A 4 23.03 -11.39 5.43
N TYR A 5 21.83 -11.95 5.45
CA TYR A 5 20.57 -11.32 5.82
C TYR A 5 19.91 -12.11 6.94
N TRP A 6 19.05 -11.47 7.71
CA TRP A 6 18.01 -12.21 8.39
C TRP A 6 17.07 -12.80 7.36
N ILE A 7 16.74 -14.09 7.52
CA ILE A 7 15.84 -14.82 6.64
C ILE A 7 14.69 -15.42 7.43
N TRP A 8 13.53 -15.53 6.78
CA TRP A 8 12.27 -16.02 7.36
C TRP A 8 11.47 -16.82 6.34
N TYR A 9 10.34 -17.40 6.74
CA TYR A 9 9.40 -18.00 5.79
C TYR A 9 8.72 -16.88 4.97
N PRO A 10 8.69 -16.96 3.63
CA PRO A 10 8.21 -15.86 2.80
C PRO A 10 6.74 -15.52 3.06
N GLY A 11 6.44 -14.24 3.25
CA GLY A 11 5.12 -13.72 3.62
C GLY A 11 4.88 -13.54 5.11
N ASP A 12 5.64 -14.21 5.99
CA ASP A 12 5.41 -14.15 7.44
C ASP A 12 5.79 -12.79 8.04
N PHE A 13 6.85 -12.16 7.52
CA PHE A 13 7.24 -10.80 7.89
C PHE A 13 6.11 -9.81 7.59
N GLU A 14 5.57 -9.89 6.40
CA GLU A 14 4.54 -9.00 5.90
C GLU A 14 3.23 -9.14 6.68
N LEU A 15 2.83 -10.37 6.97
CA LEU A 15 1.64 -10.64 7.79
C LEU A 15 1.82 -10.13 9.22
N TYR A 16 2.97 -10.38 9.84
CA TYR A 16 3.25 -9.96 11.21
C TYR A 16 3.24 -8.43 11.34
N HIS A 17 3.95 -7.73 10.46
CA HIS A 17 4.00 -6.27 10.49
C HIS A 17 2.67 -5.64 10.06
N GLY A 18 1.95 -6.22 9.12
CA GLY A 18 0.59 -5.80 8.75
C GLY A 18 -0.38 -5.92 9.93
N MET A 19 -0.31 -7.01 10.70
CA MET A 19 -1.10 -7.15 11.94
C MET A 19 -0.71 -6.09 12.98
N LYS A 20 0.58 -5.85 13.20
CA LYS A 20 1.03 -4.78 14.10
C LYS A 20 0.49 -3.42 13.70
N GLN A 21 0.53 -3.10 12.42
CA GLN A 21 -0.03 -1.87 11.89
C GLN A 21 -1.54 -1.78 12.15
N ASN A 22 -2.30 -2.85 11.90
CA ASN A 22 -3.72 -2.90 12.20
C ASN A 22 -4.02 -2.64 13.70
N PHE A 23 -3.25 -3.23 14.60
CA PHE A 23 -3.42 -3.03 16.05
C PHE A 23 -3.01 -1.62 16.52
N SER A 24 -2.16 -0.93 15.78
CA SER A 24 -1.75 0.45 16.11
C SER A 24 -2.75 1.51 15.66
N ARG A 25 -3.73 1.14 14.86
CA ARG A 25 -4.79 2.04 14.38
C ARG A 25 -5.80 2.31 15.49
N VAL A 26 -6.25 3.54 15.59
CA VAL A 26 -7.20 3.98 16.63
C VAL A 26 -8.57 4.35 16.08
N GLU A 27 -8.63 4.62 14.79
CA GLU A 27 -9.86 4.98 14.09
C GLU A 27 -10.75 3.76 13.83
N ARG A 28 -12.06 3.98 13.82
CA ARG A 28 -13.12 3.02 13.44
C ARG A 28 -13.11 1.68 14.15
N GLY A 29 -12.32 1.55 15.21
CA GLY A 29 -12.24 0.33 16.00
C GLY A 29 -11.55 -0.84 15.30
N PHE A 30 -11.40 -1.91 16.05
CA PHE A 30 -10.75 -3.13 15.60
C PHE A 30 -11.56 -3.85 14.53
N GLY A 31 -10.89 -4.29 13.47
CA GLY A 31 -11.50 -5.06 12.39
C GLY A 31 -12.05 -4.23 11.23
N TRP A 32 -11.93 -2.91 11.28
CA TRP A 32 -12.16 -2.04 10.16
C TRP A 32 -10.83 -1.38 9.70
N PRO A 33 -10.54 -1.23 8.41
CA PRO A 33 -11.26 -1.85 7.30
C PRO A 33 -11.19 -3.36 7.38
N ALA A 34 -12.09 -4.05 6.68
CA ALA A 34 -12.06 -5.49 6.66
C ALA A 34 -10.70 -5.95 6.14
N PHE A 35 -10.02 -6.70 6.93
CA PHE A 35 -8.72 -7.20 6.62
C PHE A 35 -8.80 -8.63 6.08
N TRP A 36 -7.78 -9.00 5.33
CA TRP A 36 -7.61 -10.34 4.82
C TRP A 36 -7.49 -11.37 5.94
N LYS A 37 -7.56 -12.64 5.57
CA LYS A 37 -7.26 -13.73 6.49
C LYS A 37 -5.80 -13.63 6.93
N SER A 38 -5.59 -13.00 8.07
CA SER A 38 -4.28 -12.81 8.70
C SER A 38 -3.81 -14.05 9.44
N GLU A 39 -4.48 -15.19 9.25
CA GLU A 39 -4.09 -16.41 9.94
C GLU A 39 -2.64 -16.72 9.65
N GLY A 40 -1.94 -16.48 10.70
CA GLY A 40 -0.77 -17.09 11.11
C GLY A 40 0.40 -16.93 10.16
N PHE A 41 1.27 -16.00 10.49
CA PHE A 41 2.68 -16.31 10.33
C PHE A 41 2.97 -17.64 11.04
N ARG A 42 3.95 -18.38 10.56
CA ARG A 42 4.30 -19.68 11.09
C ARG A 42 5.02 -19.54 12.42
N ASN A 43 4.69 -20.42 13.34
CA ASN A 43 5.37 -20.47 14.63
C ASN A 43 6.57 -21.43 14.60
N ARG A 44 6.67 -22.25 13.56
CA ARG A 44 7.68 -23.29 13.42
C ARG A 44 8.15 -23.37 11.97
N VAL A 45 9.47 -23.19 11.77
CA VAL A 45 10.10 -23.19 10.44
C VAL A 45 11.40 -23.97 10.49
N ALA A 46 11.66 -24.76 9.45
CA ALA A 46 12.96 -25.33 9.17
C ALA A 46 13.60 -24.60 7.98
N PHE A 47 14.82 -24.13 8.16
CA PHE A 47 15.63 -23.54 7.08
C PHE A 47 16.67 -24.56 6.64
N ARG A 48 16.81 -24.78 5.32
CA ARG A 48 17.68 -25.82 4.78
C ARG A 48 18.54 -25.31 3.64
N ARG A 49 19.81 -25.76 3.65
CA ARG A 49 20.72 -25.62 2.52
C ARG A 49 21.84 -26.66 2.59
N THR A 50 22.26 -27.16 1.43
CA THR A 50 23.41 -28.05 1.31
C THR A 50 24.59 -27.30 0.69
N TYR A 51 25.78 -27.49 1.24
CA TYR A 51 27.04 -26.90 0.79
C TYR A 51 28.02 -27.98 0.40
N HIS A 52 28.88 -27.67 -0.56
CA HIS A 52 30.08 -28.44 -0.85
C HIS A 52 31.29 -27.61 -0.45
N LEU A 53 31.98 -28.02 0.62
CA LEU A 53 33.08 -27.27 1.23
C LEU A 53 34.41 -27.80 0.71
N GLU A 54 35.29 -26.92 0.29
CA GLU A 54 36.63 -27.26 -0.15
C GLU A 54 37.62 -27.36 1.03
N GLU A 55 37.37 -26.56 2.08
CA GLU A 55 38.19 -26.49 3.29
C GLU A 55 37.32 -26.39 4.55
N GLU A 56 37.97 -26.49 5.71
CA GLU A 56 37.30 -26.32 6.99
C GLU A 56 36.71 -24.92 7.12
N THR A 57 35.39 -24.83 7.39
CA THR A 57 34.62 -23.59 7.42
C THR A 57 33.85 -23.47 8.73
N SER A 58 33.85 -22.26 9.30
CA SER A 58 33.11 -21.97 10.53
C SER A 58 31.99 -20.96 10.30
N PHE A 59 30.91 -21.11 11.06
CA PHE A 59 29.77 -20.18 11.05
C PHE A 59 29.07 -20.15 12.42
N THR A 60 28.23 -19.13 12.62
CA THR A 60 27.38 -18.97 13.81
C THR A 60 25.96 -18.65 13.37
N VAL A 61 24.97 -19.26 14.00
CA VAL A 61 23.54 -19.01 13.73
C VAL A 61 22.93 -18.25 14.89
N TYR A 62 22.32 -17.10 14.59
CA TYR A 62 21.51 -16.30 15.49
C TYR A 62 20.03 -16.47 15.13
N SER A 63 19.14 -16.36 16.11
CA SER A 63 17.69 -16.46 15.92
C SER A 63 16.95 -15.70 17.02
N ASN A 64 15.75 -15.21 16.71
CA ASN A 64 14.77 -14.72 17.68
C ASN A 64 13.96 -15.85 18.34
N ALA A 65 14.18 -17.10 17.90
CA ALA A 65 13.41 -18.28 18.22
C ALA A 65 14.18 -19.23 19.14
N ILE A 66 13.50 -20.18 19.75
CA ILE A 66 14.11 -21.36 20.32
C ILE A 66 14.35 -22.41 19.23
N GLY A 67 15.38 -23.23 19.38
CA GLY A 67 15.63 -24.26 18.38
C GLY A 67 17.08 -24.76 18.37
N HIS A 68 17.51 -25.22 17.20
CA HIS A 68 18.85 -25.79 17.05
C HIS A 68 19.28 -25.85 15.60
N VAL A 69 20.58 -26.01 15.40
CA VAL A 69 21.23 -26.23 14.11
C VAL A 69 21.65 -27.68 14.00
N LEU A 70 21.34 -28.33 12.89
CA LEU A 70 21.94 -29.60 12.47
C LEU A 70 22.97 -29.27 11.38
N ALA A 71 24.22 -29.68 11.60
CA ALA A 71 25.27 -29.69 10.60
C ALA A 71 25.69 -31.14 10.36
N GLY A 72 25.22 -31.72 9.26
CA GLY A 72 25.16 -33.17 9.08
C GLY A 72 24.32 -33.83 10.18
N GLU A 73 24.87 -34.79 10.89
CA GLU A 73 24.18 -35.48 11.99
C GLU A 73 24.35 -34.81 13.37
N LYS A 74 25.19 -33.76 13.47
CA LYS A 74 25.51 -33.14 14.75
C LYS A 74 24.57 -31.98 15.05
N LYS A 75 24.11 -31.92 16.32
CA LYS A 75 23.20 -30.90 16.83
C LYS A 75 23.94 -29.82 17.63
N TYR A 76 23.63 -28.56 17.38
CA TYR A 76 24.23 -27.40 18.04
C TYR A 76 23.17 -26.40 18.49
N PRO A 77 23.36 -25.70 19.61
CA PRO A 77 22.51 -24.59 20.01
C PRO A 77 22.81 -23.31 19.17
N PHE A 78 21.87 -22.38 19.14
CA PHE A 78 22.09 -21.05 18.57
C PHE A 78 23.21 -20.28 19.31
N GLY A 79 23.86 -19.35 18.62
CA GLY A 79 24.96 -18.52 19.13
C GLY A 79 26.30 -19.27 19.30
N LYS A 80 26.35 -20.57 19.05
CA LYS A 80 27.61 -21.35 19.13
C LYS A 80 28.30 -21.36 17.78
N LYS A 81 29.63 -21.12 17.78
CA LYS A 81 30.47 -21.32 16.60
C LYS A 81 30.48 -22.79 16.22
N ILE A 82 30.15 -23.11 14.99
CA ILE A 82 30.08 -24.43 14.39
C ILE A 82 31.17 -24.52 13.33
N THR A 83 31.91 -25.61 13.30
CA THR A 83 32.96 -25.86 12.31
C THR A 83 32.64 -27.16 11.57
N CYS A 84 32.66 -27.07 10.23
CA CYS A 84 32.45 -28.17 9.30
C CYS A 84 33.73 -28.40 8.49
N GLY A 85 34.15 -29.67 8.37
CA GLY A 85 35.27 -30.04 7.50
C GLY A 85 34.91 -30.06 6.02
N PRO A 86 35.90 -30.29 5.14
CA PRO A 86 35.68 -30.42 3.71
C PRO A 86 34.68 -31.53 3.36
N GLY A 87 33.96 -31.36 2.25
CA GLY A 87 32.97 -32.29 1.73
C GLY A 87 31.56 -31.71 1.68
N GLU A 88 30.61 -32.59 1.43
CA GLU A 88 29.19 -32.20 1.41
C GLU A 88 28.65 -32.11 2.84
N VAL A 89 27.99 -30.99 3.14
CA VAL A 89 27.33 -30.77 4.42
C VAL A 89 25.94 -30.15 4.21
N ALA A 90 24.92 -30.88 4.73
CA ALA A 90 23.57 -30.35 4.82
C ALA A 90 23.43 -29.57 6.14
N ILE A 91 23.02 -28.33 6.05
CA ILE A 91 22.68 -27.49 7.20
C ILE A 91 21.16 -27.38 7.30
N THR A 92 20.62 -27.74 8.47
CA THR A 92 19.20 -27.54 8.78
C THR A 92 19.09 -26.76 10.08
N VAL A 93 18.31 -25.68 10.07
CA VAL A 93 18.04 -24.87 11.26
C VAL A 93 16.57 -24.99 11.60
N HIS A 94 16.26 -25.55 12.75
CA HIS A 94 14.91 -25.62 13.29
C HIS A 94 14.68 -24.45 14.23
N ALA A 95 13.64 -23.65 13.98
CA ALA A 95 13.32 -22.46 14.74
C ALA A 95 11.83 -22.42 15.09
N ASP A 96 11.53 -22.33 16.39
CA ASP A 96 10.18 -22.27 16.95
C ASP A 96 10.01 -20.95 17.72
N CYS A 97 9.02 -20.12 17.36
CA CYS A 97 8.70 -18.88 18.03
C CYS A 97 7.19 -18.77 18.25
N ILE A 98 6.76 -18.45 19.47
CA ILE A 98 5.33 -18.36 19.81
C ILE A 98 4.80 -16.95 19.60
N GLU A 99 5.60 -15.95 19.92
CA GLU A 99 5.16 -14.53 19.95
C GLU A 99 5.33 -13.80 18.61
N ALA A 100 6.14 -14.37 17.71
CA ALA A 100 6.47 -13.78 16.42
C ALA A 100 6.81 -14.87 15.40
N PHE A 101 7.05 -14.48 14.15
CA PHE A 101 7.55 -15.42 13.14
C PHE A 101 9.02 -15.78 13.40
N PRO A 102 9.42 -17.06 13.20
CA PRO A 102 10.81 -17.47 13.33
C PRO A 102 11.69 -16.85 12.23
N CYS A 103 12.81 -16.28 12.63
CA CYS A 103 13.83 -15.81 11.69
C CYS A 103 15.23 -16.18 12.18
N ILE A 104 16.16 -16.32 11.24
CA ILE A 104 17.54 -16.67 11.51
C ILE A 104 18.51 -15.77 10.76
N TYR A 105 19.69 -15.57 11.34
CA TYR A 105 20.83 -14.93 10.71
C TYR A 105 22.05 -15.85 10.83
N ILE A 106 22.75 -16.11 9.74
CA ILE A 106 23.92 -16.97 9.73
C ILE A 106 25.14 -16.15 9.34
N GLU A 107 26.07 -16.04 10.28
CA GLU A 107 27.32 -15.32 10.12
C GLU A 107 28.44 -16.29 9.78
N GLY A 108 29.05 -16.13 8.61
CA GLY A 108 30.18 -16.91 8.14
C GLY A 108 30.61 -16.48 6.73
N ASP A 109 31.79 -16.87 6.34
CA ASP A 109 32.36 -16.46 5.03
C ASP A 109 31.78 -17.29 3.87
N VAL A 110 31.57 -18.58 4.07
CA VAL A 110 31.03 -19.52 3.07
C VAL A 110 29.61 -19.94 3.44
N ILE A 111 29.41 -20.38 4.68
CA ILE A 111 28.08 -20.73 5.20
C ILE A 111 27.48 -19.47 5.82
N CYS A 112 26.63 -18.80 5.08
CA CYS A 112 25.98 -17.55 5.47
C CYS A 112 24.53 -17.52 4.97
N SER A 113 23.68 -16.68 5.59
CA SER A 113 22.28 -16.52 5.19
C SER A 113 22.14 -15.52 4.03
N ASP A 114 22.67 -15.89 2.88
CA ASP A 114 22.53 -15.20 1.61
C ASP A 114 21.31 -15.74 0.82
N THR A 115 21.38 -15.78 -0.49
CA THR A 115 20.39 -16.42 -1.36
C THR A 115 20.57 -17.95 -1.38
N GLY A 116 19.51 -18.68 -1.69
CA GLY A 116 19.54 -20.13 -1.87
C GLY A 116 19.18 -20.95 -0.62
N TRP A 117 18.81 -20.32 0.48
CA TRP A 117 18.16 -20.98 1.60
C TRP A 117 16.69 -21.24 1.30
N MET A 118 16.22 -22.45 1.65
CA MET A 118 14.83 -22.84 1.58
C MET A 118 14.22 -22.84 2.97
N ALA A 119 13.01 -22.32 3.10
CA ALA A 119 12.20 -22.34 4.32
C ALA A 119 11.02 -23.29 4.14
N GLU A 120 10.75 -24.10 5.17
CA GLU A 120 9.75 -25.18 5.18
C GLU A 120 8.93 -25.11 6.47
N ASP A 121 7.60 -25.25 6.36
CA ASP A 121 6.66 -25.24 7.51
C ASP A 121 6.15 -26.63 7.90
N TYR A 122 6.79 -27.69 7.40
CA TYR A 122 6.45 -29.11 7.58
C TYR A 122 5.12 -29.57 6.95
N GLU A 123 4.31 -28.66 6.42
CA GLU A 123 3.02 -28.96 5.79
C GLU A 123 3.02 -28.69 4.29
N LYS A 124 3.96 -27.89 3.81
CA LYS A 124 4.05 -27.42 2.42
C LYS A 124 5.45 -27.64 1.86
N ASP A 125 5.52 -27.63 0.53
CA ASP A 125 6.80 -27.68 -0.17
C ASP A 125 7.71 -26.52 0.26
N PRO A 126 9.02 -26.77 0.34
CA PRO A 126 10.00 -25.75 0.65
C PRO A 126 9.89 -24.56 -0.31
N GLN A 127 9.99 -23.36 0.24
CA GLN A 127 9.97 -22.09 -0.50
C GLN A 127 11.32 -21.37 -0.34
N PRO A 128 11.77 -20.59 -1.32
CA PRO A 128 12.90 -19.68 -1.13
C PRO A 128 12.67 -18.78 0.10
N ALA A 129 13.64 -18.70 1.00
CA ALA A 129 13.50 -17.90 2.21
C ALA A 129 13.34 -16.40 1.90
N GLY A 130 12.41 -15.75 2.58
CA GLY A 130 12.22 -14.30 2.56
C GLY A 130 13.37 -13.58 3.25
N LYS A 131 13.69 -12.37 2.80
CA LYS A 131 14.74 -11.51 3.34
C LYS A 131 14.46 -10.05 3.00
N SER A 132 15.19 -9.12 3.64
CA SER A 132 15.17 -7.70 3.26
C SER A 132 16.54 -7.06 3.46
N LYS A 133 16.85 -6.05 2.61
CA LYS A 133 18.07 -5.23 2.70
C LYS A 133 18.20 -4.45 4.02
N TYR A 134 17.12 -4.30 4.75
CA TYR A 134 17.12 -3.58 6.04
C TYR A 134 17.64 -4.42 7.21
N PHE A 135 17.74 -5.75 7.05
CA PHE A 135 18.13 -6.67 8.12
C PHE A 135 19.39 -7.46 7.74
N THR A 136 20.55 -6.79 7.84
CA THR A 136 21.86 -7.30 7.38
C THR A 136 22.88 -7.47 8.51
N ARG A 137 22.49 -7.28 9.75
CA ARG A 137 23.38 -7.37 10.92
C ARG A 137 22.78 -8.26 11.99
N PRO A 138 23.59 -9.06 12.71
CA PRO A 138 23.09 -10.02 13.69
C PRO A 138 22.35 -9.40 14.88
N GLU A 139 22.64 -8.14 15.23
CA GLU A 139 21.98 -7.42 16.34
C GLU A 139 20.55 -6.96 16.01
N GLN A 140 20.20 -6.92 14.72
CA GLN A 140 18.86 -6.52 14.28
C GLN A 140 17.86 -7.66 14.55
N ASN A 141 16.61 -7.28 14.77
CA ASN A 141 15.53 -8.23 14.93
C ASN A 141 14.41 -7.90 13.93
N PRO A 142 14.15 -8.75 12.90
CA PRO A 142 13.10 -8.48 11.91
C PRO A 142 11.69 -8.36 12.47
N THR A 143 11.44 -8.79 13.70
CA THR A 143 10.14 -8.59 14.36
C THR A 143 9.95 -7.18 14.92
N VAL A 144 10.99 -6.35 14.87
CA VAL A 144 10.99 -4.95 15.27
C VAL A 144 11.47 -4.11 14.08
N TRP A 145 10.63 -3.20 13.62
CA TRP A 145 11.06 -2.23 12.62
C TRP A 145 11.55 -0.96 13.33
N GLU A 146 12.81 -0.61 13.06
CA GLU A 146 13.41 0.63 13.57
C GLU A 146 13.22 1.73 12.52
N TYR A 147 12.33 2.69 12.82
CA TYR A 147 12.14 3.86 11.96
C TYR A 147 13.32 4.82 12.10
N SER A 148 13.69 5.47 11.01
CA SER A 148 14.51 6.67 11.05
C SER A 148 13.70 7.82 11.66
N GLU A 149 14.38 8.70 12.41
CA GLU A 149 13.73 9.83 13.06
C GLU A 149 14.40 11.15 12.66
N LYS A 150 13.57 12.17 12.43
CA LYS A 150 13.99 13.55 12.24
C LYS A 150 13.18 14.46 13.14
N VAL A 151 13.87 15.28 13.94
CA VAL A 151 13.23 16.22 14.87
C VAL A 151 12.84 17.49 14.13
N TYR A 152 11.59 17.90 14.30
CA TYR A 152 11.07 19.17 13.84
C TYR A 152 10.66 20.03 15.04
N GLU A 153 11.11 21.28 15.04
CA GLU A 153 10.63 22.33 15.95
C GLU A 153 9.46 23.05 15.28
N PRO A 154 8.47 23.55 16.06
CA PRO A 154 7.43 24.38 15.48
C PRO A 154 8.00 25.64 14.84
N VAL A 155 7.53 26.00 13.66
CA VAL A 155 7.87 27.28 12.99
C VAL A 155 7.10 28.46 13.56
N SER A 156 5.99 28.18 14.25
CA SER A 156 5.17 29.19 14.92
C SER A 156 4.62 28.64 16.24
N VAL A 157 4.65 29.46 17.29
CA VAL A 157 4.02 29.18 18.59
C VAL A 157 3.26 30.43 19.03
N THR A 158 1.93 30.34 19.03
CA THR A 158 1.06 31.51 19.26
C THR A 158 0.01 31.23 20.32
N GLU A 159 -0.41 32.25 21.04
CA GLU A 159 -1.58 32.15 21.91
C GLU A 159 -2.87 32.19 21.10
N TYR A 160 -3.79 31.27 21.38
CA TYR A 160 -5.09 31.23 20.77
C TYR A 160 -6.16 30.77 21.79
N ASN A 161 -7.21 31.55 21.97
CA ASN A 161 -8.34 31.25 22.88
C ASN A 161 -7.94 30.73 24.26
N GLY A 162 -6.89 31.30 24.86
CA GLY A 162 -6.38 30.90 26.17
C GLY A 162 -5.48 29.66 26.20
N GLY A 163 -5.22 29.08 25.04
CA GLY A 163 -4.29 27.95 24.84
C GLY A 163 -3.11 28.32 23.95
N THR A 164 -2.25 27.37 23.66
CA THR A 164 -1.08 27.53 22.79
C THR A 164 -1.25 26.69 21.54
N LEU A 165 -1.15 27.34 20.37
CA LEU A 165 -1.14 26.72 19.05
C LEU A 165 0.30 26.65 18.55
N TYR A 166 0.71 25.46 18.12
CA TYR A 166 1.98 25.13 17.50
C TYR A 166 1.75 24.80 16.03
N GLU A 167 2.57 25.35 15.14
CA GLU A 167 2.54 25.06 13.70
C GLU A 167 3.89 24.49 13.28
N PHE A 168 3.87 23.36 12.56
CA PHE A 168 5.04 22.80 11.91
C PHE A 168 5.06 23.21 10.43
N GLU A 169 6.25 23.24 9.85
CA GLU A 169 6.47 23.69 8.46
C GLU A 169 5.64 22.91 7.43
N THR A 170 5.45 21.62 7.69
CA THR A 170 4.75 20.69 6.81
C THR A 170 3.98 19.64 7.61
N GLU A 171 3.20 18.82 6.91
CA GLU A 171 2.58 17.61 7.47
C GLU A 171 3.65 16.57 7.83
N LEU A 172 3.47 15.91 8.98
CA LEU A 172 4.38 14.91 9.53
C LEU A 172 3.61 13.68 10.03
N ASN A 173 4.19 12.52 9.91
CA ASN A 173 3.82 11.34 10.70
C ASN A 173 4.79 11.26 11.88
N ALA A 174 4.39 11.73 13.06
CA ALA A 174 5.33 12.01 14.14
C ALA A 174 4.85 11.62 15.53
N VAL A 175 5.82 11.32 16.38
CA VAL A 175 5.67 11.23 17.84
C VAL A 175 5.91 12.63 18.41
N LEU A 176 4.89 13.24 19.00
CA LEU A 176 5.04 14.50 19.71
C LEU A 176 5.70 14.26 21.07
N GLU A 177 6.71 15.08 21.39
CA GLU A 177 7.39 15.11 22.69
C GLU A 177 7.17 16.45 23.36
N ALA A 178 6.54 16.44 24.54
CA ALA A 178 6.24 17.60 25.34
C ALA A 178 7.21 17.71 26.53
N LYS A 179 7.90 18.84 26.64
CA LYS A 179 8.75 19.19 27.80
C LYS A 179 8.11 20.32 28.59
N PHE A 180 7.87 20.08 29.87
CA PHE A 180 7.18 20.98 30.78
C PHE A 180 8.18 21.85 31.55
N LYS A 181 8.00 23.17 31.50
CA LYS A 181 8.89 24.13 32.21
C LYS A 181 8.85 23.97 33.73
N ASN A 182 7.68 23.68 34.28
CA ASN A 182 7.43 23.64 35.72
C ASN A 182 7.15 22.22 36.25
N GLY A 183 7.69 21.19 35.58
CA GLY A 183 7.38 19.78 35.85
C GLY A 183 6.14 19.30 35.12
N PHE A 184 5.98 17.98 35.04
CA PHE A 184 4.87 17.36 34.30
C PHE A 184 3.51 17.86 34.77
N GLN A 185 2.67 18.23 33.83
CA GLN A 185 1.26 18.53 34.02
C GLN A 185 0.43 17.72 33.02
N PRO A 186 -0.71 17.14 33.42
CA PRO A 186 -1.59 16.43 32.52
C PRO A 186 -2.30 17.44 31.61
N VAL A 187 -1.77 17.63 30.42
CA VAL A 187 -2.37 18.47 29.36
C VAL A 187 -2.96 17.62 28.27
N LEU A 188 -3.99 18.12 27.59
CA LEU A 188 -4.50 17.54 26.35
C LEU A 188 -3.77 18.20 25.18
N ILE A 189 -3.21 17.42 24.28
CA ILE A 189 -2.63 17.88 23.02
C ILE A 189 -3.56 17.44 21.90
N CYS A 190 -4.25 18.39 21.27
CA CYS A 190 -5.07 18.16 20.09
C CYS A 190 -4.21 18.32 18.84
N CYS A 191 -4.20 17.32 17.96
CA CYS A 191 -3.41 17.29 16.73
C CYS A 191 -4.33 17.43 15.53
N GLY A 192 -3.88 18.14 14.51
CA GLY A 192 -4.61 18.28 13.25
C GLY A 192 -3.68 18.41 12.05
N GLU A 193 -4.16 17.95 10.89
CA GLU A 193 -3.59 18.24 9.59
C GLU A 193 -3.90 19.69 9.17
N SER A 194 -4.99 20.24 9.68
CA SER A 194 -5.36 21.66 9.53
C SER A 194 -5.34 22.39 10.88
N ARG A 195 -5.28 23.72 10.80
CA ARG A 195 -5.39 24.56 12.01
C ARG A 195 -6.78 24.41 12.63
N GLU A 196 -7.80 24.39 11.81
CA GLU A 196 -9.21 24.27 12.18
C GLU A 196 -9.43 23.00 12.99
N GLU A 197 -8.86 21.87 12.56
CA GLU A 197 -8.92 20.60 13.26
C GLU A 197 -8.22 20.66 14.62
N ALA A 198 -6.99 21.15 14.67
CA ALA A 198 -6.21 21.18 15.91
C ALA A 198 -6.86 22.02 17.02
N ILE A 199 -7.51 23.14 16.68
CA ILE A 199 -8.16 24.03 17.67
C ILE A 199 -9.56 23.55 18.09
N ASP A 200 -10.16 22.61 17.38
CA ASP A 200 -11.44 21.98 17.78
C ASP A 200 -11.16 20.83 18.75
N THR A 201 -11.18 21.13 20.03
CA THR A 201 -10.88 20.15 21.10
C THR A 201 -11.94 19.04 21.24
N VAL A 202 -13.06 19.12 20.54
CA VAL A 202 -14.16 18.16 20.57
C VAL A 202 -14.09 17.19 19.39
N ASN A 203 -13.85 17.71 18.18
CA ASN A 203 -13.93 16.95 16.94
C ASN A 203 -12.55 16.64 16.31
N CYS A 204 -11.42 17.16 16.87
CA CYS A 204 -10.11 16.80 16.35
C CYS A 204 -9.90 15.29 16.35
N TYR A 205 -9.31 14.78 15.28
CA TYR A 205 -9.19 13.34 15.06
C TYR A 205 -8.28 12.66 16.09
N TYR A 206 -7.18 13.35 16.46
CA TYR A 206 -6.26 12.89 17.49
C TYR A 206 -6.17 13.88 18.64
N SER A 207 -6.41 13.38 19.85
CA SER A 207 -6.15 14.11 21.09
C SER A 207 -5.46 13.19 22.10
N TRP A 208 -4.31 13.60 22.62
CA TRP A 208 -3.47 12.77 23.46
C TRP A 208 -3.07 13.46 24.74
N GLN A 209 -2.99 12.70 25.82
CA GLN A 209 -2.21 13.09 26.99
C GLN A 209 -0.82 12.49 26.85
N PRO A 210 0.26 13.29 26.94
CA PRO A 210 1.62 12.76 26.88
C PRO A 210 1.88 11.81 28.06
N ASP A 211 2.64 10.77 27.78
CA ASP A 211 3.09 9.83 28.81
C ASP A 211 3.90 10.57 29.88
N LYS A 212 3.63 10.28 31.15
CA LYS A 212 4.22 11.01 32.27
C LYS A 212 5.75 10.87 32.40
N GLU A 213 6.29 9.73 32.02
CA GLU A 213 7.71 9.41 32.17
C GLU A 213 8.51 9.92 30.98
N THR A 214 7.98 9.75 29.77
CA THR A 214 8.67 10.07 28.53
C THR A 214 8.28 11.43 27.94
N GLY A 215 7.12 11.98 28.28
CA GLY A 215 6.55 13.18 27.65
C GLY A 215 6.05 12.95 26.24
N LYS A 216 5.95 11.70 25.76
CA LYS A 216 5.62 11.36 24.38
C LYS A 216 4.16 11.00 24.20
N CYS A 217 3.61 11.37 23.02
CA CYS A 217 2.31 10.95 22.53
C CYS A 217 2.48 9.77 21.55
N PRO A 218 1.43 9.00 21.23
CA PRO A 218 1.44 8.07 20.11
C PRO A 218 1.78 8.76 18.80
N CYS A 219 2.31 7.99 17.82
CA CYS A 219 2.63 8.51 16.49
C CYS A 219 1.33 8.82 15.72
N CYS A 220 1.19 10.05 15.23
CA CYS A 220 0.01 10.50 14.48
C CYS A 220 0.40 11.46 13.35
N ALA A 221 -0.57 11.71 12.46
CA ALA A 221 -0.51 12.80 11.50
C ALA A 221 -0.57 14.14 12.23
N VAL A 222 0.33 15.05 11.93
CA VAL A 222 0.36 16.36 12.58
C VAL A 222 1.04 17.43 11.72
N ARG A 223 0.35 18.53 11.52
CA ARG A 223 0.90 19.80 11.08
C ARG A 223 0.68 20.89 12.13
N PHE A 224 -0.45 20.80 12.83
CA PHE A 224 -0.81 21.71 13.90
C PHE A 224 -1.04 20.92 15.19
N ALA A 225 -0.65 21.52 16.32
CA ALA A 225 -0.98 20.99 17.64
C ALA A 225 -1.48 22.12 18.52
N TYR A 226 -2.54 21.87 19.28
CA TYR A 226 -3.12 22.85 20.20
C TYR A 226 -3.20 22.28 21.60
N ILE A 227 -2.77 23.07 22.58
CA ILE A 227 -2.86 22.74 24.02
C ILE A 227 -3.78 23.78 24.65
N PRO A 228 -5.03 23.42 25.02
CA PRO A 228 -5.94 24.33 25.71
C PRO A 228 -5.40 24.67 27.12
N ASP A 229 -5.79 25.83 27.63
CA ASP A 229 -5.44 26.33 28.99
C ASP A 229 -3.93 26.31 29.28
N CYS A 230 -3.09 26.46 28.25
CA CYS A 230 -1.64 26.49 28.34
C CYS A 230 -1.10 27.76 27.69
N LYS A 231 -0.21 28.47 28.40
CA LYS A 231 0.42 29.68 27.85
C LYS A 231 1.65 29.38 27.04
N PRO A 232 1.96 30.17 26.00
CA PRO A 232 3.21 30.03 25.25
C PRO A 232 4.44 29.97 26.16
N GLY A 233 5.27 28.93 25.97
CA GLY A 233 6.49 28.69 26.72
C GLY A 233 6.31 27.89 28.03
N GLU A 234 5.10 27.49 28.42
CA GLU A 234 4.89 26.54 29.53
C GLU A 234 5.19 25.09 29.09
N VAL A 235 4.88 24.76 27.85
CA VAL A 235 5.22 23.50 27.22
C VAL A 235 6.08 23.78 25.99
N ILE A 236 7.17 23.06 25.84
CA ILE A 236 7.97 23.02 24.63
C ILE A 236 7.59 21.72 23.89
N LEU A 237 7.05 21.85 22.68
CA LEU A 237 6.60 20.73 21.88
C LEU A 237 7.55 20.52 20.71
N ARG A 238 7.92 19.27 20.44
CA ARG A 238 8.71 18.83 19.28
C ARG A 238 8.00 17.69 18.57
N ALA A 239 8.18 17.60 17.27
CA ALA A 239 7.68 16.47 16.48
C ALA A 239 8.88 15.61 16.04
N ASN A 240 8.92 14.36 16.51
CA ASN A 240 9.89 13.37 16.07
C ASN A 240 9.25 12.60 14.89
N HIS A 241 9.50 13.09 13.67
CA HIS A 241 8.99 12.48 12.44
C HIS A 241 9.61 11.10 12.23
N GLN A 242 8.77 10.07 12.13
CA GLN A 242 9.18 8.69 11.91
C GLN A 242 8.96 8.30 10.45
N TYR A 243 9.99 7.75 9.79
CA TYR A 243 9.96 7.37 8.39
C TYR A 243 10.86 6.16 8.10
N VAL A 244 10.62 5.52 6.97
CA VAL A 244 11.54 4.54 6.38
C VAL A 244 12.42 5.28 5.38
N ASP A 245 13.74 5.16 5.54
CA ASP A 245 14.69 5.86 4.68
C ASP A 245 14.80 5.14 3.33
N ILE A 246 13.89 5.49 2.40
CA ILE A 246 13.92 5.05 1.02
C ILE A 246 14.41 6.22 0.17
N PRO A 247 15.57 6.10 -0.49
CA PRO A 247 16.12 7.20 -1.28
C PRO A 247 15.25 7.55 -2.48
N VAL A 248 14.93 8.84 -2.63
CA VAL A 248 14.35 9.38 -3.87
C VAL A 248 15.42 9.38 -4.95
N LYS A 249 15.12 8.84 -6.13
CA LYS A 249 16.03 8.70 -7.26
C LYS A 249 15.69 9.60 -8.45
N ALA A 250 14.50 10.19 -8.44
CA ALA A 250 14.04 11.11 -9.48
C ALA A 250 13.94 12.54 -8.97
N ALA A 251 14.03 13.48 -9.88
CA ALA A 251 13.77 14.89 -9.65
C ALA A 251 13.05 15.47 -10.86
N PHE A 252 12.15 16.41 -10.62
CA PHE A 252 11.45 17.14 -11.66
C PHE A 252 11.64 18.64 -11.47
N HIS A 253 11.94 19.33 -12.55
CA HIS A 253 11.97 20.77 -12.59
C HIS A 253 11.64 21.25 -14.00
N CYS A 254 10.76 22.24 -14.12
CA CYS A 254 10.40 22.89 -15.37
C CYS A 254 10.34 24.40 -15.22
N GLY A 255 10.11 25.12 -16.33
CA GLY A 255 10.01 26.57 -16.32
C GLY A 255 8.76 27.15 -15.66
N GLU A 256 7.85 26.31 -15.18
CA GLU A 256 6.60 26.70 -14.53
C GLU A 256 6.61 26.37 -13.04
N GLU A 257 6.68 27.41 -12.21
CA GLU A 257 6.79 27.27 -10.77
C GLU A 257 5.62 26.49 -10.13
N ARG A 258 4.42 26.65 -10.68
CA ARG A 258 3.23 25.94 -10.20
C ARG A 258 3.37 24.42 -10.29
N LEU A 259 3.87 23.90 -11.39
CA LEU A 259 4.12 22.48 -11.57
C LEU A 259 5.26 21.97 -10.67
N ASN A 260 6.30 22.80 -10.43
CA ASN A 260 7.37 22.47 -9.50
C ASN A 260 6.84 22.34 -8.07
N GLN A 261 5.94 23.24 -7.64
CA GLN A 261 5.29 23.17 -6.33
C GLN A 261 4.40 21.92 -6.20
N ILE A 262 3.58 21.62 -7.23
CA ILE A 262 2.74 20.41 -7.25
C ILE A 262 3.61 19.18 -7.12
N TRP A 263 4.71 19.07 -7.87
CA TRP A 263 5.64 17.94 -7.75
C TRP A 263 6.21 17.81 -6.34
N SER A 264 6.68 18.91 -5.75
CA SER A 264 7.29 18.89 -4.41
C SER A 264 6.31 18.42 -3.34
N VAL A 265 5.04 18.86 -3.42
CA VAL A 265 3.99 18.45 -2.49
C VAL A 265 3.58 16.99 -2.73
N ALA A 266 3.50 16.55 -4.00
CA ALA A 266 3.24 15.14 -4.34
C ALA A 266 4.34 14.22 -3.82
N GLU A 267 5.62 14.57 -4.02
CA GLU A 267 6.76 13.81 -3.49
C GLU A 267 6.67 13.69 -1.96
N HIS A 268 6.41 14.80 -1.26
CA HIS A 268 6.30 14.80 0.20
C HIS A 268 5.13 13.92 0.67
N THR A 269 3.96 14.06 0.06
CA THR A 269 2.76 13.25 0.35
C THR A 269 3.07 11.76 0.19
N PHE A 270 3.64 11.38 -0.96
CA PHE A 270 3.98 10.00 -1.24
C PHE A 270 5.00 9.41 -0.25
N ARG A 271 6.02 10.19 0.12
CA ARG A 271 7.01 9.75 1.12
C ARG A 271 6.41 9.52 2.50
N LEU A 272 5.46 10.34 2.93
CA LEU A 272 4.74 10.15 4.19
C LEU A 272 3.93 8.83 4.19
N CYS A 273 3.37 8.46 3.04
CA CYS A 273 2.60 7.23 2.87
C CYS A 273 3.46 6.00 2.52
N SER A 274 4.79 6.15 2.42
CA SER A 274 5.75 5.09 2.08
C SER A 274 6.52 4.65 3.32
N GLY A 275 6.01 3.61 3.99
CA GLY A 275 6.60 3.05 5.21
C GLY A 275 7.17 1.63 5.01
N ILE A 276 6.85 0.73 5.92
CA ILE A 276 7.09 -0.71 5.73
C ILE A 276 6.31 -1.19 4.50
N PHE A 277 5.12 -0.65 4.31
CA PHE A 277 4.20 -0.84 3.19
C PHE A 277 3.79 0.52 2.64
N PHE A 278 3.20 0.54 1.45
CA PHE A 278 2.40 1.68 1.03
C PHE A 278 1.08 1.68 1.80
N ILE A 279 0.72 2.84 2.31
CA ILE A 279 -0.55 3.09 2.99
C ILE A 279 -1.30 4.22 2.28
N ASP A 280 -2.61 4.24 2.44
CA ASP A 280 -3.50 5.25 1.88
C ASP A 280 -3.15 6.66 2.38
N GLY A 281 -3.16 6.87 3.68
CA GLY A 281 -2.89 8.15 4.31
C GLY A 281 -2.32 8.03 5.73
N VAL A 282 -1.79 9.13 6.26
CA VAL A 282 -1.12 9.12 7.58
C VAL A 282 -2.06 9.44 8.75
N LYS A 283 -3.25 10.02 8.48
CA LYS A 283 -4.30 10.21 9.48
C LYS A 283 -5.27 9.04 9.49
N ARG A 284 -5.93 8.82 8.41
CA ARG A 284 -6.94 7.79 8.21
C ARG A 284 -6.81 7.19 6.80
N ASP A 285 -6.92 5.89 6.60
CA ASP A 285 -7.09 4.85 7.64
C ASP A 285 -5.76 4.32 8.19
N LYS A 286 -4.62 4.80 7.72
CA LYS A 286 -3.27 4.27 7.99
C LYS A 286 -3.16 2.79 7.60
N TRP A 287 -3.77 2.40 6.49
CA TRP A 287 -3.94 1.03 6.13
C TRP A 287 -3.39 0.69 4.74
N ILE A 288 -3.19 -0.59 4.51
CA ILE A 288 -2.75 -1.12 3.23
C ILE A 288 -3.99 -1.41 2.39
N TRP A 289 -4.31 -0.53 1.44
CA TRP A 289 -5.40 -0.69 0.50
C TRP A 289 -4.89 -1.06 -0.89
N SER A 290 -5.53 -2.05 -1.55
CA SER A 290 -4.99 -2.60 -2.80
C SER A 290 -5.10 -1.64 -3.98
N GLY A 291 -6.15 -0.84 -4.05
CA GLY A 291 -6.30 0.18 -5.07
C GLY A 291 -5.24 1.27 -4.95
N ASP A 292 -5.01 1.74 -3.73
CA ASP A 292 -3.98 2.73 -3.39
C ASP A 292 -2.58 2.19 -3.68
N ALA A 293 -2.33 0.94 -3.32
CA ALA A 293 -1.05 0.29 -3.59
C ALA A 293 -0.77 0.16 -5.09
N TYR A 294 -1.81 -0.13 -5.89
CA TYR A 294 -1.67 -0.20 -7.35
C TYR A 294 -1.12 1.11 -7.92
N GLN A 295 -1.70 2.25 -7.52
CA GLN A 295 -1.21 3.57 -7.94
C GLN A 295 0.17 3.89 -7.36
N SER A 296 0.41 3.51 -6.10
CA SER A 296 1.70 3.69 -5.44
C SER A 296 2.84 2.97 -6.16
N PHE A 297 2.60 1.81 -6.79
CA PHE A 297 3.60 1.12 -7.59
C PHE A 297 4.04 1.94 -8.81
N PHE A 298 3.11 2.68 -9.44
CA PHE A 298 3.45 3.60 -10.54
C PHE A 298 4.34 4.73 -10.06
N VAL A 299 3.98 5.39 -8.97
CA VAL A 299 4.80 6.47 -8.40
C VAL A 299 6.16 5.96 -7.95
N ASN A 300 6.21 4.83 -7.24
CA ASN A 300 7.45 4.22 -6.76
C ASN A 300 8.41 3.91 -7.90
N ARG A 301 7.92 3.35 -9.01
CA ARG A 301 8.74 2.98 -10.18
C ARG A 301 9.56 4.15 -10.70
N TYR A 302 8.99 5.36 -10.71
CA TYR A 302 9.63 6.56 -11.23
C TYR A 302 10.35 7.36 -10.13
N LEU A 303 9.83 7.41 -8.93
CA LEU A 303 10.33 8.27 -7.85
C LEU A 303 11.45 7.62 -7.04
N MET A 304 11.23 6.42 -6.51
CA MET A 304 12.16 5.72 -5.60
C MET A 304 12.80 4.49 -6.24
N ALA A 305 12.09 3.83 -7.16
CA ALA A 305 12.48 2.56 -7.80
C ALA A 305 12.94 1.52 -6.75
N ASP A 306 12.16 1.33 -5.69
CA ASP A 306 12.40 0.36 -4.61
C ASP A 306 11.48 -0.85 -4.77
N ALA A 307 12.03 -1.95 -5.29
CA ALA A 307 11.25 -3.17 -5.51
C ALA A 307 10.77 -3.82 -4.19
N GLU A 308 11.50 -3.67 -3.08
CA GLU A 308 11.16 -4.37 -1.85
C GLU A 308 9.87 -3.83 -1.19
N ILE A 309 9.58 -2.52 -1.28
CA ILE A 309 8.34 -2.00 -0.71
C ILE A 309 7.11 -2.47 -1.51
N ASP A 310 7.23 -2.58 -2.84
CA ASP A 310 6.18 -3.18 -3.68
C ASP A 310 5.95 -4.64 -3.25
N GLN A 311 7.02 -5.43 -3.16
CA GLN A 311 6.95 -6.86 -2.80
C GLN A 311 6.33 -7.07 -1.43
N ARG A 312 6.75 -6.28 -0.43
CA ARG A 312 6.16 -6.33 0.91
C ARG A 312 4.66 -5.99 0.88
N THR A 313 4.28 -4.94 0.15
CA THR A 313 2.88 -4.52 0.03
C THR A 313 2.04 -5.57 -0.70
N ILE A 314 2.53 -6.15 -1.79
CA ILE A 314 1.88 -7.25 -2.53
C ILE A 314 1.63 -8.45 -1.62
N LEU A 315 2.65 -8.88 -0.85
CA LEU A 315 2.52 -10.03 0.04
C LEU A 315 1.58 -9.76 1.21
N ALA A 316 1.66 -8.57 1.83
CA ALA A 316 0.78 -8.18 2.92
C ALA A 316 -0.70 -8.15 2.48
N LEU A 317 -1.00 -7.56 1.32
CA LEU A 317 -2.36 -7.45 0.79
C LEU A 317 -3.00 -8.80 0.52
N ARG A 318 -2.24 -9.77 -0.01
CA ARG A 318 -2.78 -11.05 -0.42
C ARG A 318 -2.97 -12.03 0.74
N GLY A 319 -2.08 -12.01 1.70
CA GLY A 319 -2.08 -12.94 2.83
C GLY A 319 -1.94 -14.41 2.42
N ASN A 320 -2.52 -15.30 3.23
CA ASN A 320 -2.46 -16.75 3.04
C ASN A 320 -3.71 -17.33 2.37
N ASP A 321 -3.54 -18.50 1.74
CA ASP A 321 -4.64 -19.32 1.24
C ASP A 321 -5.28 -20.15 2.38
N PRO A 322 -6.55 -20.58 2.21
CA PRO A 322 -7.45 -20.32 1.09
C PRO A 322 -8.08 -18.94 1.14
N MET A 323 -8.37 -18.37 -0.05
CA MET A 323 -9.17 -17.14 -0.14
C MET A 323 -10.60 -17.38 0.30
N THR A 324 -11.09 -16.57 1.23
CA THR A 324 -12.46 -16.65 1.75
C THR A 324 -13.28 -15.38 1.49
N ARG A 325 -12.61 -14.29 1.14
CA ARG A 325 -13.20 -12.98 0.78
C ARG A 325 -12.25 -12.22 -0.15
N HIS A 326 -12.77 -11.20 -0.81
CA HIS A 326 -11.93 -10.29 -1.61
C HIS A 326 -10.88 -9.57 -0.76
N ILE A 327 -9.78 -9.16 -1.38
CA ILE A 327 -8.76 -8.32 -0.74
C ILE A 327 -9.44 -7.04 -0.26
N ASN A 328 -9.21 -6.64 0.98
CA ASN A 328 -9.90 -5.54 1.65
C ASN A 328 -11.45 -5.65 1.63
N THR A 329 -12.03 -6.81 1.34
CA THR A 329 -13.46 -7.07 1.07
C THR A 329 -14.04 -6.30 -0.13
N ILE A 330 -13.18 -5.77 -0.99
CA ILE A 330 -13.53 -4.98 -2.17
C ILE A 330 -13.23 -5.78 -3.42
N VAL A 331 -14.21 -5.88 -4.32
CA VAL A 331 -14.11 -6.75 -5.51
C VAL A 331 -13.02 -6.28 -6.46
N ASP A 332 -13.07 -5.03 -6.87
CA ASP A 332 -12.09 -4.40 -7.76
C ASP A 332 -10.67 -4.37 -7.15
N TYR A 333 -10.51 -4.30 -5.83
CA TYR A 333 -9.21 -4.34 -5.17
C TYR A 333 -8.51 -5.70 -5.32
N SER A 334 -9.26 -6.80 -5.41
CA SER A 334 -8.69 -8.10 -5.77
C SER A 334 -8.15 -8.11 -7.20
N LEU A 335 -8.81 -7.42 -8.12
CA LEU A 335 -8.40 -7.32 -9.52
C LEU A 335 -7.19 -6.39 -9.66
N LEU A 336 -7.21 -5.25 -8.99
CA LEU A 336 -6.09 -4.30 -8.96
C LEU A 336 -4.82 -4.91 -8.33
N TRP A 337 -4.96 -5.82 -7.37
CA TRP A 337 -3.82 -6.57 -6.85
C TRP A 337 -3.14 -7.41 -7.94
N LEU A 338 -3.92 -8.12 -8.78
CA LEU A 338 -3.38 -8.90 -9.90
C LEU A 338 -2.65 -8.02 -10.92
N LEU A 339 -3.26 -6.88 -11.27
CA LEU A 339 -2.66 -5.89 -12.17
C LEU A 339 -1.41 -5.25 -11.56
N GLY A 340 -1.39 -5.04 -10.23
CA GLY A 340 -0.25 -4.52 -9.50
C GLY A 340 0.95 -5.49 -9.50
N VAL A 341 0.70 -6.79 -9.39
CA VAL A 341 1.76 -7.81 -9.52
C VAL A 341 2.38 -7.77 -10.91
N ASP A 342 1.55 -7.64 -11.96
CA ASP A 342 2.02 -7.53 -13.33
C ASP A 342 2.85 -6.27 -13.55
N TYR A 343 2.36 -5.12 -13.08
CA TYR A 343 3.08 -3.86 -13.18
C TYR A 343 4.44 -3.90 -12.47
N HIS A 344 4.50 -4.51 -11.28
CA HIS A 344 5.75 -4.75 -10.57
C HIS A 344 6.70 -5.64 -11.39
N ASN A 345 6.18 -6.76 -11.95
CA ASN A 345 6.96 -7.67 -12.78
C ASN A 345 7.52 -6.98 -14.04
N GLU A 346 6.71 -6.17 -14.73
CA GLU A 346 7.16 -5.37 -15.87
C GLU A 346 8.29 -4.38 -15.49
N GLY A 347 8.21 -3.80 -14.31
CA GLY A 347 9.17 -2.81 -13.83
C GLY A 347 10.52 -3.40 -13.41
N TYR A 348 10.50 -4.53 -12.75
CA TYR A 348 11.69 -5.08 -12.09
C TYR A 348 12.17 -6.42 -12.66
N GLY A 349 11.31 -7.19 -13.32
CA GLY A 349 11.67 -8.47 -13.94
C GLY A 349 12.14 -9.53 -12.93
N ASP A 350 11.70 -9.44 -11.66
CA ASP A 350 12.08 -10.38 -10.59
C ASP A 350 11.32 -11.71 -10.75
N ARG A 351 11.94 -12.63 -11.48
CA ARG A 351 11.36 -13.95 -11.76
C ARG A 351 11.12 -14.76 -10.49
N ASP A 352 12.02 -14.71 -9.53
CA ASP A 352 11.91 -15.50 -8.29
C ASP A 352 10.69 -15.03 -7.47
N PHE A 353 10.49 -13.71 -7.40
CA PHE A 353 9.32 -13.14 -6.76
C PHE A 353 8.02 -13.48 -7.53
N LEU A 354 8.05 -13.41 -8.86
CA LEU A 354 6.90 -13.79 -9.66
C LEU A 354 6.52 -15.26 -9.48
N GLU A 355 7.50 -16.18 -9.43
CA GLU A 355 7.27 -17.60 -9.13
C GLU A 355 6.69 -17.81 -7.73
N LEU A 356 7.11 -17.03 -6.74
CA LEU A 356 6.58 -17.06 -5.37
C LEU A 356 5.09 -16.64 -5.32
N VAL A 357 4.70 -15.58 -6.04
CA VAL A 357 3.34 -15.04 -5.98
C VAL A 357 2.36 -15.69 -6.96
N TYR A 358 2.85 -16.35 -8.02
CA TYR A 358 2.00 -16.95 -9.05
C TYR A 358 0.94 -17.93 -8.51
N PRO A 359 1.23 -18.85 -7.57
CA PRO A 359 0.20 -19.70 -6.96
C PRO A 359 -0.91 -18.89 -6.27
N LYS A 360 -0.56 -17.75 -5.66
CA LYS A 360 -1.50 -16.82 -5.03
C LYS A 360 -2.38 -16.11 -6.05
N MET A 361 -1.83 -15.76 -7.24
CA MET A 361 -2.58 -15.20 -8.36
C MET A 361 -3.60 -16.23 -8.91
N VAL A 362 -3.17 -17.47 -9.11
CA VAL A 362 -4.05 -18.57 -9.58
C VAL A 362 -5.20 -18.81 -8.58
N SER A 363 -4.90 -18.86 -7.29
CA SER A 363 -5.89 -19.04 -6.23
C SER A 363 -6.90 -17.88 -6.20
N LEU A 364 -6.45 -16.63 -6.34
CA LEU A 364 -7.32 -15.46 -6.37
C LEU A 364 -8.21 -15.46 -7.62
N MET A 365 -7.67 -15.78 -8.79
CA MET A 365 -8.49 -15.92 -9.99
C MET A 365 -9.54 -17.05 -9.86
N GLY A 366 -9.17 -18.16 -9.24
CA GLY A 366 -10.11 -19.25 -8.91
C GLY A 366 -11.25 -18.77 -7.99
N PHE A 367 -10.92 -17.96 -6.99
CA PHE A 367 -11.89 -17.38 -6.07
C PHE A 367 -12.84 -16.40 -6.79
N CYS A 368 -12.34 -15.52 -7.67
CA CYS A 368 -13.16 -14.62 -8.49
C CYS A 368 -14.04 -15.42 -9.46
N ASN A 369 -13.50 -16.43 -10.12
CA ASN A 369 -14.26 -17.30 -11.05
C ASN A 369 -15.45 -17.98 -10.36
N GLY A 370 -15.33 -18.34 -9.07
CA GLY A 370 -16.42 -18.90 -8.26
C GLY A 370 -17.53 -17.90 -7.90
N ARG A 371 -17.41 -16.63 -8.29
CA ARG A 371 -18.35 -15.54 -8.01
C ARG A 371 -19.03 -14.97 -9.25
N ARG A 372 -18.95 -15.67 -10.37
CA ARG A 372 -19.63 -15.26 -11.61
C ARG A 372 -21.13 -15.53 -11.54
N GLU A 373 -21.88 -14.66 -12.20
CA GLU A 373 -23.29 -14.89 -12.53
C GLU A 373 -23.45 -15.66 -13.88
N GLU A 374 -24.68 -15.85 -14.32
CA GLU A 374 -25.00 -16.74 -15.47
C GLU A 374 -24.42 -16.29 -16.84
N HIS A 375 -24.14 -15.00 -17.02
CA HIS A 375 -23.52 -14.47 -18.23
C HIS A 375 -21.98 -14.52 -18.18
N GLY A 376 -21.42 -14.96 -17.06
CA GLY A 376 -19.98 -15.05 -16.83
C GLY A 376 -19.34 -13.80 -16.22
N PHE A 377 -20.12 -12.80 -15.85
CA PHE A 377 -19.65 -11.59 -15.20
C PHE A 377 -19.39 -11.81 -13.72
N LEU A 378 -18.33 -11.19 -13.23
CA LEU A 378 -18.02 -11.13 -11.80
C LEU A 378 -19.05 -10.24 -11.10
N ILE A 379 -19.53 -10.69 -9.93
CA ILE A 379 -20.44 -9.92 -9.09
C ILE A 379 -19.97 -9.92 -7.64
N GLY A 380 -20.21 -8.83 -6.93
CA GLY A 380 -20.12 -8.79 -5.48
C GLY A 380 -21.23 -9.66 -4.85
N LYS A 381 -20.86 -10.43 -3.84
CA LYS A 381 -21.81 -11.18 -3.01
C LYS A 381 -22.06 -10.44 -1.70
N GLU A 382 -22.99 -10.96 -0.88
CA GLU A 382 -23.24 -10.41 0.45
C GLU A 382 -21.94 -10.13 1.21
N LYS A 383 -21.77 -8.89 1.67
CA LYS A 383 -20.59 -8.34 2.37
C LYS A 383 -19.37 -8.01 1.49
N ASP A 384 -19.43 -8.22 0.19
CA ASP A 384 -18.43 -7.68 -0.72
C ASP A 384 -18.81 -6.25 -1.10
N TRP A 385 -17.84 -5.37 -1.17
CA TRP A 385 -18.05 -4.01 -1.62
C TRP A 385 -17.62 -3.86 -3.07
N VAL A 386 -18.54 -3.44 -3.94
CA VAL A 386 -18.29 -3.03 -5.33
C VAL A 386 -17.99 -1.53 -5.27
N TYR A 387 -16.71 -1.17 -5.30
CA TYR A 387 -16.29 0.19 -5.04
C TYR A 387 -16.06 1.00 -6.32
N ILE A 388 -15.02 0.71 -7.08
CA ILE A 388 -14.50 1.43 -8.24
C ILE A 388 -14.06 2.87 -7.90
N ASP A 389 -14.98 3.70 -7.39
CA ASP A 389 -14.75 5.10 -7.01
C ASP A 389 -15.90 5.62 -6.11
N TRP A 390 -15.70 6.74 -5.44
CA TRP A 390 -16.76 7.53 -4.79
C TRP A 390 -17.57 8.33 -5.82
N ALA A 391 -18.26 7.64 -6.69
CA ALA A 391 -19.06 8.23 -7.75
C ALA A 391 -20.45 7.60 -7.81
N ASP A 392 -21.44 8.38 -8.25
CA ASP A 392 -22.79 7.90 -8.48
C ASP A 392 -22.84 7.09 -9.78
N MET A 393 -22.63 5.79 -9.64
CA MET A 393 -22.71 4.79 -10.71
C MET A 393 -23.93 3.90 -10.54
N ASP A 394 -24.47 3.42 -11.66
CA ASP A 394 -25.51 2.40 -11.63
C ASP A 394 -24.93 1.02 -11.34
N LYS A 395 -24.94 0.63 -10.07
CA LYS A 395 -24.39 -0.64 -9.55
C LYS A 395 -25.44 -1.76 -9.44
N ASP A 396 -26.52 -1.71 -10.22
CA ASP A 396 -27.52 -2.76 -10.26
C ASP A 396 -27.03 -3.94 -11.11
N GLY A 397 -26.74 -5.08 -10.47
CA GLY A 397 -26.18 -6.26 -11.12
C GLY A 397 -24.66 -6.12 -11.43
N PRO A 398 -24.16 -6.78 -12.50
CA PRO A 398 -22.76 -6.66 -12.88
C PRO A 398 -22.41 -5.24 -13.30
N LEU A 399 -21.34 -4.69 -12.74
CA LEU A 399 -20.83 -3.35 -13.07
C LEU A 399 -19.81 -3.42 -14.19
N CYS A 400 -19.99 -2.66 -15.26
CA CYS A 400 -19.12 -2.68 -16.44
C CYS A 400 -17.65 -2.41 -16.11
N ALA A 401 -17.37 -1.40 -15.31
CA ALA A 401 -16.00 -1.05 -14.91
C ALA A 401 -15.26 -2.22 -14.22
N GLU A 402 -15.98 -2.98 -13.40
CA GLU A 402 -15.44 -4.21 -12.79
C GLU A 402 -15.11 -5.30 -13.82
N GLN A 403 -15.97 -5.44 -14.84
CA GLN A 403 -15.72 -6.43 -15.90
C GLN A 403 -14.52 -6.06 -16.78
N MET A 404 -14.25 -4.76 -16.98
CA MET A 404 -13.06 -4.28 -17.68
C MET A 404 -11.78 -4.69 -16.91
N LEU A 405 -11.74 -4.46 -15.60
CA LEU A 405 -10.63 -4.90 -14.74
C LEU A 405 -10.47 -6.42 -14.76
N TYR A 406 -11.60 -7.15 -14.69
CA TYR A 406 -11.58 -8.60 -14.68
C TYR A 406 -11.07 -9.19 -16.01
N ALA A 407 -11.43 -8.59 -17.13
CA ALA A 407 -10.89 -8.96 -18.44
C ALA A 407 -9.38 -8.70 -18.50
N ALA A 408 -8.92 -7.54 -18.02
CA ALA A 408 -7.49 -7.23 -17.95
C ALA A 408 -6.72 -8.28 -17.12
N CYS A 409 -7.28 -8.74 -16.00
CA CYS A 409 -6.68 -9.80 -15.18
C CYS A 409 -6.53 -11.12 -15.95
N PHE A 410 -7.46 -11.50 -16.79
CA PHE A 410 -7.31 -12.70 -17.61
C PHE A 410 -6.18 -12.57 -18.62
N ARG A 411 -6.02 -11.41 -19.25
CA ARG A 411 -4.91 -11.14 -20.15
C ARG A 411 -3.57 -11.26 -19.41
N VAL A 412 -3.45 -10.59 -18.27
CA VAL A 412 -2.26 -10.66 -17.40
C VAL A 412 -1.93 -12.10 -17.00
N MET A 413 -2.92 -12.86 -16.56
CA MET A 413 -2.70 -14.26 -16.17
C MET A 413 -2.23 -15.13 -17.35
N ALA A 414 -2.71 -14.88 -18.56
CA ALA A 414 -2.25 -15.58 -19.77
C ALA A 414 -0.78 -15.25 -20.08
N GLU A 415 -0.40 -13.98 -19.99
CA GLU A 415 0.95 -13.50 -20.28
C GLU A 415 1.96 -13.99 -19.22
N ILE A 416 1.65 -13.84 -17.94
CA ILE A 416 2.50 -14.33 -16.83
C ILE A 416 2.65 -15.86 -16.88
N SER A 417 1.56 -16.59 -17.15
CA SER A 417 1.65 -18.06 -17.32
C SER A 417 2.65 -18.41 -18.41
N LYS A 418 2.58 -17.75 -19.56
CA LYS A 418 3.53 -17.94 -20.67
C LYS A 418 4.96 -17.59 -20.27
N GLN A 419 5.17 -16.48 -19.58
CA GLN A 419 6.49 -16.05 -19.08
C GLN A 419 7.11 -17.10 -18.15
N LEU A 420 6.30 -17.74 -17.31
CA LEU A 420 6.72 -18.80 -16.41
C LEU A 420 6.77 -20.20 -17.05
N GLY A 421 6.51 -20.32 -18.36
CA GLY A 421 6.50 -21.60 -19.06
C GLY A 421 5.29 -22.49 -18.70
N LYS A 422 4.20 -21.90 -18.22
CA LYS A 422 2.96 -22.57 -17.85
C LYS A 422 1.90 -22.40 -18.96
N ASP A 423 0.87 -23.25 -18.97
CA ASP A 423 -0.24 -23.13 -19.92
C ASP A 423 -1.19 -21.98 -19.51
N GLY A 424 -1.19 -20.90 -20.28
CA GLY A 424 -2.08 -19.75 -20.13
C GLY A 424 -3.31 -19.76 -21.04
N ASN A 425 -3.53 -20.82 -21.83
CA ASN A 425 -4.61 -20.85 -22.84
C ASN A 425 -5.99 -20.72 -22.23
N VAL A 426 -6.22 -21.27 -21.04
CA VAL A 426 -7.50 -21.13 -20.33
C VAL A 426 -7.82 -19.66 -20.04
N TYR A 427 -6.85 -18.89 -19.63
CA TYR A 427 -7.04 -17.46 -19.35
C TYR A 427 -7.29 -16.65 -20.62
N ARG A 428 -6.59 -16.97 -21.72
CA ARG A 428 -6.84 -16.33 -23.02
C ARG A 428 -8.26 -16.57 -23.50
N GLN A 429 -8.74 -17.83 -23.43
CA GLN A 429 -10.11 -18.14 -23.82
C GLN A 429 -11.16 -17.43 -22.95
N GLU A 430 -10.90 -17.31 -21.66
CA GLU A 430 -11.80 -16.57 -20.76
C GLU A 430 -11.77 -15.05 -21.07
N TYR A 431 -10.60 -14.47 -21.39
CA TYR A 431 -10.51 -13.10 -21.87
C TYR A 431 -11.38 -12.85 -23.10
N GLU A 432 -11.24 -13.70 -24.13
CA GLU A 432 -12.01 -13.59 -25.38
C GLU A 432 -13.53 -13.71 -25.16
N LYS A 433 -13.96 -14.63 -24.30
CA LYS A 433 -15.37 -14.79 -23.94
C LYS A 433 -15.91 -13.58 -23.17
N LEU A 434 -15.15 -13.11 -22.19
CA LEU A 434 -15.58 -12.00 -21.33
C LEU A 434 -15.63 -10.69 -22.12
N THR A 435 -14.64 -10.39 -22.96
CA THR A 435 -14.65 -9.18 -23.80
C THR A 435 -15.79 -9.20 -24.82
N ALA A 436 -16.09 -10.35 -25.42
CA ALA A 436 -17.26 -10.49 -26.28
C ALA A 436 -18.59 -10.30 -25.54
N ALA A 437 -18.67 -10.75 -24.28
CA ALA A 437 -19.84 -10.51 -23.44
C ALA A 437 -19.96 -9.03 -23.03
N ILE A 438 -18.86 -8.40 -22.63
CA ILE A 438 -18.82 -6.95 -22.32
C ILE A 438 -19.35 -6.15 -23.51
N GLU A 439 -18.84 -6.44 -24.68
CA GLU A 439 -19.27 -5.78 -25.91
C GLU A 439 -20.77 -5.94 -26.17
N LYS A 440 -21.28 -7.13 -25.99
CA LYS A 440 -22.69 -7.45 -26.25
C LYS A 440 -23.66 -6.80 -25.27
N PHE A 441 -23.30 -6.71 -24.00
CA PHE A 441 -24.22 -6.33 -22.94
C PHE A 441 -24.05 -4.87 -22.48
N PHE A 442 -22.86 -4.28 -22.63
CA PHE A 442 -22.58 -2.96 -22.08
C PHE A 442 -22.31 -1.89 -23.16
N TRP A 443 -21.92 -2.26 -24.39
CA TRP A 443 -21.75 -1.26 -25.45
C TRP A 443 -23.09 -0.73 -25.94
N ASP A 444 -23.27 0.57 -25.88
CA ASP A 444 -24.46 1.27 -26.37
C ASP A 444 -24.12 2.05 -27.63
N GLU A 445 -24.57 1.55 -28.79
CA GLU A 445 -24.29 2.19 -30.10
C GLU A 445 -24.88 3.59 -30.24
N GLU A 446 -26.02 3.87 -29.61
CA GLU A 446 -26.66 5.17 -29.69
C GLU A 446 -25.88 6.22 -28.90
N LYS A 447 -25.36 5.81 -27.74
CA LYS A 447 -24.50 6.66 -26.90
C LYS A 447 -23.04 6.69 -27.37
N GLY A 448 -22.61 5.66 -28.09
CA GLY A 448 -21.20 5.46 -28.48
C GLY A 448 -20.29 5.30 -27.28
N ALA A 449 -20.77 4.60 -26.24
CA ALA A 449 -20.12 4.46 -24.94
C ALA A 449 -20.53 3.14 -24.28
N TYR A 450 -19.74 2.68 -23.28
CA TYR A 450 -20.14 1.62 -22.38
C TYR A 450 -21.01 2.17 -21.26
N ILE A 451 -22.14 1.50 -20.98
CA ILE A 451 -23.04 1.80 -19.88
C ILE A 451 -22.57 1.10 -18.60
N ASP A 452 -22.93 1.65 -17.43
CA ASP A 452 -22.53 1.10 -16.13
C ASP A 452 -23.13 -0.31 -15.89
N SER A 453 -24.44 -0.44 -16.10
CA SER A 453 -25.19 -1.68 -15.92
C SER A 453 -26.21 -1.88 -17.04
N PHE A 454 -26.40 -3.15 -17.44
CA PHE A 454 -27.44 -3.54 -18.41
C PHE A 454 -28.73 -4.06 -17.72
N THR A 455 -28.67 -4.34 -16.43
CA THR A 455 -29.79 -4.97 -15.69
C THR A 455 -30.84 -3.96 -15.26
N SER A 456 -30.46 -2.76 -14.90
CA SER A 456 -31.37 -1.70 -14.43
C SER A 456 -32.27 -1.09 -15.50
N GLY A 457 -31.85 -1.21 -16.77
CA GLY A 457 -32.52 -0.55 -17.90
C GLY A 457 -32.31 0.98 -17.99
N LYS A 458 -31.57 1.61 -17.07
CA LYS A 458 -31.29 3.06 -17.06
C LYS A 458 -30.35 3.49 -18.17
N ARG A 459 -29.49 2.60 -18.65
CA ARG A 459 -28.43 2.86 -19.63
C ARG A 459 -27.53 4.04 -19.20
N ASN A 460 -27.22 4.12 -17.87
CA ASN A 460 -26.36 5.17 -17.34
C ASN A 460 -24.93 5.05 -17.88
N VAL A 461 -24.29 6.18 -18.16
CA VAL A 461 -22.91 6.24 -18.62
C VAL A 461 -22.11 7.09 -17.65
N THR A 462 -21.05 6.49 -17.09
CA THR A 462 -20.03 7.21 -16.36
C THR A 462 -18.68 7.10 -17.08
N ARG A 463 -17.71 7.90 -16.66
CA ARG A 463 -16.36 7.87 -17.24
C ARG A 463 -15.62 6.57 -16.93
N HIS A 464 -15.90 5.91 -15.81
CA HIS A 464 -15.11 4.83 -15.20
C HIS A 464 -14.92 3.61 -16.12
N ALA A 465 -16.00 2.98 -16.58
CA ALA A 465 -15.90 1.85 -17.50
C ALA A 465 -15.25 2.22 -18.84
N ASN A 466 -15.53 3.43 -19.32
CA ASN A 466 -15.03 3.95 -20.57
C ASN A 466 -13.52 4.26 -20.51
N ILE A 467 -13.03 4.75 -19.39
CA ILE A 467 -11.60 4.92 -19.10
C ILE A 467 -10.90 3.57 -19.10
N PHE A 468 -11.42 2.58 -18.38
CA PHE A 468 -10.82 1.26 -18.35
C PHE A 468 -10.88 0.53 -19.69
N ALA A 469 -11.91 0.78 -20.51
CA ALA A 469 -12.00 0.22 -21.86
C ALA A 469 -10.86 0.68 -22.77
N ILE A 470 -10.41 1.93 -22.63
CA ILE A 470 -9.25 2.49 -23.34
C ILE A 470 -7.96 1.98 -22.70
N LEU A 471 -7.83 2.14 -21.38
CA LEU A 471 -6.61 1.84 -20.62
C LEU A 471 -6.15 0.38 -20.82
N PHE A 472 -7.10 -0.55 -20.90
CA PHE A 472 -6.82 -1.97 -21.06
C PHE A 472 -6.99 -2.49 -22.49
N ASP A 473 -7.08 -1.60 -23.49
CA ASP A 473 -7.24 -1.97 -24.91
C ASP A 473 -8.42 -2.92 -25.19
N ILE A 474 -9.53 -2.78 -24.45
CA ILE A 474 -10.75 -3.56 -24.67
C ILE A 474 -11.57 -2.96 -25.80
N ALA A 475 -11.65 -1.63 -25.84
CA ALA A 475 -12.26 -0.89 -26.94
C ALA A 475 -11.27 -0.79 -28.12
N ASP A 476 -11.75 -1.08 -29.34
CA ASP A 476 -10.99 -0.80 -30.55
C ASP A 476 -10.82 0.72 -30.75
N LYS A 477 -9.92 1.12 -31.66
CA LYS A 477 -9.59 2.55 -31.88
C LYS A 477 -10.79 3.40 -32.27
N GLN A 478 -11.73 2.84 -33.02
CA GLN A 478 -12.92 3.59 -33.43
C GLN A 478 -13.85 3.88 -32.24
N LYS A 479 -13.95 2.92 -31.31
CA LYS A 479 -14.67 3.11 -30.06
C LYS A 479 -13.94 4.02 -29.11
N GLN A 480 -12.60 3.92 -29.01
CA GLN A 480 -11.79 4.84 -28.21
C GLN A 480 -12.03 6.29 -28.63
N GLU A 481 -12.10 6.60 -29.95
CA GLU A 481 -12.43 7.94 -30.47
C GLU A 481 -13.86 8.37 -30.11
N LYS A 482 -14.85 7.45 -30.20
CA LYS A 482 -16.22 7.74 -29.75
C LYS A 482 -16.28 8.02 -28.26
N ILE A 483 -15.60 7.23 -27.43
CA ILE A 483 -15.52 7.41 -25.97
C ILE A 483 -14.88 8.75 -25.63
N LEU A 484 -13.78 9.11 -26.29
CA LEU A 484 -13.14 10.40 -26.07
C LEU A 484 -14.14 11.54 -26.26
N THR A 485 -14.84 11.56 -27.42
CA THR A 485 -15.76 12.64 -27.76
C THR A 485 -17.06 12.61 -26.94
N ASN A 486 -17.66 11.42 -26.74
CA ASN A 486 -18.98 11.31 -26.16
C ASN A 486 -18.97 11.22 -24.62
N VAL A 487 -17.83 10.88 -24.02
CA VAL A 487 -17.71 10.65 -22.58
C VAL A 487 -16.68 11.59 -21.95
N LEU A 488 -15.42 11.57 -22.39
CA LEU A 488 -14.33 12.27 -21.70
C LEU A 488 -14.34 13.79 -21.98
N GLU A 489 -14.68 14.19 -23.22
CA GLU A 489 -14.82 15.61 -23.63
C GLU A 489 -16.28 16.13 -23.50
N ASN A 490 -17.20 15.30 -22.99
CA ASN A 490 -18.60 15.67 -22.86
C ASN A 490 -18.91 16.19 -21.46
N ASP A 491 -19.22 17.48 -21.33
CA ASP A 491 -19.55 18.13 -20.06
C ASP A 491 -20.88 17.65 -19.44
N GLU A 492 -21.75 16.95 -20.20
CA GLU A 492 -22.98 16.35 -19.67
C GLU A 492 -22.67 15.09 -18.85
N ILE A 493 -21.53 14.45 -19.06
CA ILE A 493 -21.07 13.30 -18.26
C ILE A 493 -20.28 13.82 -17.05
N PRO A 494 -20.72 13.51 -15.82
CA PRO A 494 -20.06 13.99 -14.61
C PRO A 494 -18.54 13.76 -14.64
N ALA A 495 -17.80 14.81 -14.31
CA ALA A 495 -16.34 14.73 -14.21
C ALA A 495 -15.91 13.85 -13.01
N ILE A 496 -14.73 13.30 -13.09
CA ILE A 496 -14.09 12.65 -11.96
C ILE A 496 -13.73 13.69 -10.91
N THR A 497 -14.15 13.46 -9.66
CA THR A 497 -13.93 14.38 -8.53
C THR A 497 -12.86 13.89 -7.57
N THR A 498 -12.52 12.58 -7.59
CA THR A 498 -11.51 11.99 -6.71
C THR A 498 -10.12 12.06 -7.33
N PRO A 499 -9.05 12.31 -6.56
CA PRO A 499 -7.68 12.16 -7.05
C PRO A 499 -7.43 10.71 -7.48
N TYR A 500 -7.99 9.75 -6.73
CA TYR A 500 -7.91 8.32 -6.98
C TYR A 500 -8.25 7.93 -8.42
N PHE A 501 -9.40 8.37 -8.94
CA PHE A 501 -9.79 8.01 -10.30
C PHE A 501 -9.28 8.99 -11.37
N ASN A 502 -8.91 10.21 -10.98
CA ASN A 502 -8.20 11.14 -11.86
C ASN A 502 -6.89 10.57 -12.38
N PHE A 503 -6.19 9.73 -11.60
CA PHE A 503 -5.01 9.00 -12.06
C PHE A 503 -5.27 8.23 -13.36
N PHE A 504 -6.34 7.44 -13.42
CA PHE A 504 -6.69 6.64 -14.59
C PHE A 504 -7.15 7.52 -15.76
N GLU A 505 -7.90 8.59 -15.49
CA GLU A 505 -8.34 9.52 -16.53
C GLU A 505 -7.17 10.26 -17.18
N LEU A 506 -6.20 10.71 -16.37
CA LEU A 506 -5.00 11.38 -16.87
C LEU A 506 -4.12 10.45 -17.70
N ASP A 507 -4.00 9.18 -17.30
CA ASP A 507 -3.26 8.19 -18.08
C ASP A 507 -3.90 7.96 -19.45
N VAL A 508 -5.22 7.78 -19.50
CA VAL A 508 -5.96 7.65 -20.77
C VAL A 508 -5.81 8.90 -21.64
N LEU A 509 -5.92 10.09 -21.07
CA LEU A 509 -5.73 11.34 -21.81
C LEU A 509 -4.30 11.45 -22.37
N CYS A 510 -3.29 10.99 -21.62
CA CYS A 510 -1.92 10.89 -22.13
C CYS A 510 -1.83 9.93 -23.31
N GLN A 511 -2.42 8.73 -23.22
CA GLN A 511 -2.44 7.73 -24.29
C GLN A 511 -3.15 8.26 -25.56
N MET A 512 -4.18 9.09 -25.37
CA MET A 512 -4.93 9.73 -26.47
C MET A 512 -4.24 11.01 -27.00
N GLY A 513 -3.06 11.37 -26.48
CA GLY A 513 -2.28 12.52 -26.92
C GLY A 513 -2.80 13.89 -26.44
N LYS A 514 -3.68 13.93 -25.43
CA LYS A 514 -4.31 15.13 -24.87
C LYS A 514 -3.46 15.79 -23.78
N LEU A 515 -2.16 15.97 -24.03
CA LEU A 515 -1.19 16.44 -23.03
C LEU A 515 -1.50 17.84 -22.46
N THR A 516 -2.07 18.73 -23.26
CA THR A 516 -2.48 20.06 -22.78
C THR A 516 -3.58 19.95 -21.74
N GLU A 517 -4.60 19.15 -22.00
CA GLU A 517 -5.72 18.91 -21.09
C GLU A 517 -5.24 18.26 -19.77
N VAL A 518 -4.30 17.32 -19.86
CA VAL A 518 -3.65 16.70 -18.68
C VAL A 518 -2.97 17.77 -17.82
N LEU A 519 -2.15 18.63 -18.43
CA LEU A 519 -1.45 19.68 -17.68
C LEU A 519 -2.42 20.71 -17.08
N ASP A 520 -3.47 21.08 -17.80
CA ASP A 520 -4.48 22.02 -17.31
C ASP A 520 -5.26 21.41 -16.12
N LYS A 521 -5.57 20.12 -16.19
CA LYS A 521 -6.22 19.41 -15.09
C LYS A 521 -5.31 19.29 -13.86
N ILE A 522 -4.03 18.99 -14.03
CA ILE A 522 -3.04 18.98 -12.95
C ILE A 522 -2.95 20.37 -12.29
N ARG A 523 -2.87 21.46 -13.09
CA ARG A 523 -2.80 22.83 -12.57
C ARG A 523 -4.04 23.24 -11.78
N SER A 524 -5.23 22.91 -12.30
CA SER A 524 -6.50 23.30 -11.67
C SER A 524 -6.82 22.46 -10.46
N TYR A 525 -6.67 21.13 -10.54
CA TYR A 525 -7.08 20.22 -9.48
C TYR A 525 -6.09 20.20 -8.31
N TRP A 526 -4.88 19.72 -8.52
CA TRP A 526 -3.85 19.69 -7.46
C TRP A 526 -3.36 21.10 -7.10
N GLY A 527 -3.25 21.98 -8.09
CA GLY A 527 -3.01 23.39 -7.84
C GLY A 527 -4.10 24.05 -7.00
N GLY A 528 -5.38 23.71 -7.20
CA GLY A 528 -6.48 24.19 -6.37
C GLY A 528 -6.32 23.86 -4.90
N MET A 529 -5.85 22.64 -4.56
CA MET A 529 -5.52 22.30 -3.17
C MET A 529 -4.40 23.19 -2.61
N LEU A 530 -3.36 23.52 -3.42
CA LEU A 530 -2.29 24.42 -3.00
C LEU A 530 -2.82 25.84 -2.71
N ASP A 531 -3.80 26.33 -3.48
CA ASP A 531 -4.44 27.64 -3.25
C ASP A 531 -5.21 27.69 -1.93
N LEU A 532 -5.68 26.53 -1.44
CA LEU A 532 -6.28 26.38 -0.12
C LEU A 532 -5.24 26.16 1.01
N GLY A 533 -3.94 26.16 0.68
CA GLY A 533 -2.84 26.03 1.63
C GLY A 533 -2.42 24.61 1.91
N ALA A 534 -2.71 23.66 1.02
CA ALA A 534 -2.26 22.28 1.13
C ALA A 534 -0.72 22.20 1.10
N VAL A 535 -0.16 21.41 2.00
CA VAL A 535 1.26 21.02 2.07
C VAL A 535 1.44 19.53 1.77
N THR A 536 0.33 18.82 1.67
CA THR A 536 0.16 17.45 1.23
C THR A 536 -1.11 17.36 0.41
N PHE A 537 -1.28 16.36 -0.46
CA PHE A 537 -2.49 16.20 -1.25
C PHE A 537 -3.55 15.39 -0.50
N TRP A 538 -4.82 15.76 -0.75
CA TRP A 538 -5.97 15.35 0.04
C TRP A 538 -6.65 14.11 -0.56
N GLU A 539 -7.34 13.36 0.28
CA GLU A 539 -8.12 12.18 -0.08
C GLU A 539 -9.23 12.49 -1.10
N GLU A 540 -9.81 13.67 -1.00
CA GLU A 540 -10.83 14.18 -1.92
C GLU A 540 -10.74 15.70 -1.97
N TYR A 541 -11.01 16.28 -3.14
CA TYR A 541 -11.09 17.71 -3.34
C TYR A 541 -12.20 18.06 -4.32
N ASP A 542 -13.13 18.91 -3.89
CA ASP A 542 -14.17 19.48 -4.74
C ASP A 542 -13.96 21.01 -4.85
N PRO A 543 -13.58 21.53 -6.02
CA PRO A 543 -13.35 22.97 -6.21
C PRO A 543 -14.62 23.82 -6.06
N SER A 544 -15.80 23.22 -6.07
CA SER A 544 -17.08 23.93 -5.89
C SER A 544 -17.45 24.15 -4.42
N VAL A 545 -16.75 23.46 -3.50
CA VAL A 545 -17.02 23.47 -2.06
C VAL A 545 -16.07 24.43 -1.34
N PRO A 546 -16.55 25.29 -0.40
CA PRO A 546 -15.70 26.15 0.42
C PRO A 546 -14.67 25.35 1.23
N LYS A 547 -13.55 25.99 1.59
CA LYS A 547 -12.45 25.34 2.33
C LYS A 547 -12.95 24.67 3.62
N GLU A 548 -13.82 25.32 4.36
CA GLU A 548 -14.34 24.88 5.65
C GLU A 548 -15.20 23.61 5.54
N GLU A 549 -15.75 23.35 4.36
CA GLU A 549 -16.56 22.16 4.07
C GLU A 549 -15.74 21.02 3.44
N GLN A 550 -14.43 21.25 3.16
CA GLN A 550 -13.54 20.23 2.59
C GLN A 550 -13.11 19.15 3.60
N TYR A 551 -13.34 19.33 4.90
CA TYR A 551 -12.79 18.47 5.94
C TYR A 551 -13.68 17.29 6.33
N ASP A 552 -14.97 17.37 6.01
CA ASP A 552 -15.95 16.36 6.41
C ASP A 552 -15.87 15.11 5.55
N MET A 553 -15.90 13.94 6.18
CA MET A 553 -15.99 12.66 5.48
C MET A 553 -16.57 11.58 6.39
N TYR A 554 -17.41 10.71 5.84
CA TYR A 554 -18.03 9.59 6.53
C TYR A 554 -18.83 9.96 7.81
N GLY A 555 -19.30 11.20 7.88
CA GLY A 555 -20.08 11.70 9.02
C GLY A 555 -19.22 12.27 10.16
N ASP A 556 -17.90 12.30 10.00
CA ASP A 556 -16.96 12.92 10.93
C ASP A 556 -16.50 14.28 10.38
N HIS A 557 -16.56 15.33 11.22
CA HIS A 557 -16.24 16.70 10.80
C HIS A 557 -14.82 16.86 10.25
N PHE A 558 -13.82 16.20 10.83
CA PHE A 558 -12.46 16.14 10.31
C PHE A 558 -12.09 14.73 9.83
N GLY A 559 -13.08 14.02 9.27
CA GLY A 559 -12.92 12.64 8.80
C GLY A 559 -12.03 12.52 7.57
N LYS A 560 -11.96 13.55 6.71
CA LYS A 560 -11.09 13.52 5.52
C LYS A 560 -9.62 13.57 5.91
N SER A 561 -8.79 12.73 5.30
CA SER A 561 -7.34 12.85 5.42
C SER A 561 -6.83 13.90 4.44
N LEU A 562 -5.97 14.80 4.92
CA LEU A 562 -5.31 15.81 4.09
C LEU A 562 -3.94 15.35 3.59
N CYS A 563 -3.60 14.08 3.80
CA CYS A 563 -2.39 13.45 3.30
C CYS A 563 -2.70 12.05 2.78
N HIS A 564 -3.00 11.96 1.48
CA HIS A 564 -3.26 10.71 0.75
C HIS A 564 -2.39 10.64 -0.51
N ALA A 565 -1.85 9.47 -0.82
CA ALA A 565 -0.83 9.28 -1.86
C ALA A 565 -1.42 8.87 -3.23
N TRP A 566 -2.43 9.60 -3.70
CA TRP A 566 -3.11 9.35 -4.98
C TRP A 566 -2.80 10.36 -6.05
#